data_8fbfe477e88c1e1ff7a76ebcce2ae32c
#
_entry.id   8fbfe477e88c1e1ff7a76ebcce2ae32c
#
_cell.length_a   1.000
_cell.length_b   1.000
_cell.length_c   1.000
_cell.angle_alpha   90.00
_cell.angle_beta   90.00
_cell.angle_gamma   90.00
#
_symmetry.space_group_name_H-M   'P 1'
#
loop_
_entity.id
_entity.type
_entity.pdbx_description
1 polymer ?
#
loop_
_entity_poly.entity_id
_entity_poly.type
_entity_poly.pdbx_seq_one_letter_code
_entity_poly.pdbx_strand_id
1 'polypeptide(L)'
;MAGLLVCAACLAPGLSYGQVTPPAKPDLGPNVLIFDPSMPAAQIQEQIDKVYAIQQHSEFGAARYALVFLPGKYQVDVPVGFYTQVLGLGATPDAVEIDGNVHSDASLPHNNATCTFWRAAEGFSVKPTGGTMQWAVSQAVPFRRMHVRGNMVLHQSRGWASGGWMSDTLVDGNVGSGTQQQWIARNSEWGSWTGANWNMVFVGDPSTPQGEWPSPPYTKVDHTPIVREKPFLQVDASGRWSVQMPLLSKDSKGVTWHDGSTPGEGILLSTFYIARPGVDTAGSINAQLAKGRNLLFTPGIYELDDAIRVTRRNTVVLGLGFATLRPTHGTTAMITADREGIKIAGLLFDAGPVSSPALLEVGAGPAGSKARMAQNPISLHDVFFRVGGAGVGRARVNLLIHSAYTIVDHTWIWRADHGAGVGWDSNTSDNGLVVNGDHVTIYGLFVEHHQQFQVLWSGNYGRTYFYQSEIPYDPPDQASYSNAKGVNGWASYKVADTVTNHEGWGLGIYSVFLSPGVNLTRAIEVPRGPGIRFHHMITVALGDKGAISHVIDDQGEPTSIQPRVTPKVAEFP
;
A
#
# COMPACT_ATOMS: atom_id res chain seq x y z
N MET A 1 83.42 32.46 -29.06
CA MET A 1 83.19 31.20 -28.37
C MET A 1 81.72 31.20 -27.97
N ALA A 2 80.88 30.43 -28.71
CA ALA A 2 79.46 30.36 -28.52
C ALA A 2 79.11 29.05 -27.71
N GLY A 3 78.50 29.26 -26.56
CA GLY A 3 78.02 28.12 -25.71
C GLY A 3 76.60 27.74 -26.06
N LEU A 4 76.41 26.52 -26.50
CA LEU A 4 75.07 25.91 -26.70
C LEU A 4 74.44 25.51 -25.35
N LEU A 5 73.26 26.05 -25.02
CA LEU A 5 72.42 25.52 -23.97
C LEU A 5 71.49 24.46 -24.55
N VAL A 6 71.56 23.20 -24.04
CA VAL A 6 70.66 22.10 -24.34
C VAL A 6 69.55 22.15 -23.29
N CYS A 7 68.28 22.40 -23.73
CA CYS A 7 67.07 22.24 -22.91
C CYS A 7 66.67 20.78 -22.91
N ALA A 8 66.70 20.12 -21.74
CA ALA A 8 66.10 18.82 -21.52
C ALA A 8 64.61 18.97 -21.26
N ALA A 9 63.77 18.46 -22.18
CA ALA A 9 62.32 18.38 -21.98
C ALA A 9 61.99 17.19 -21.05
N CYS A 10 61.51 17.48 -19.85
CA CYS A 10 60.92 16.46 -18.97
C CYS A 10 59.55 16.04 -19.49
N LEU A 11 59.47 14.83 -20.03
CA LEU A 11 58.19 14.13 -20.28
C LEU A 11 57.58 13.70 -18.94
N ALA A 12 56.46 14.33 -18.53
CA ALA A 12 55.63 13.88 -17.43
C ALA A 12 54.88 12.59 -17.84
N PRO A 13 54.82 11.56 -17.00
CA PRO A 13 54.03 10.37 -17.30
C PRO A 13 52.54 10.75 -17.26
N GLY A 14 51.83 10.50 -18.37
CA GLY A 14 50.37 10.64 -18.45
C GLY A 14 49.71 9.71 -17.46
N LEU A 15 48.95 10.26 -16.51
CA LEU A 15 48.04 9.52 -15.66
C LEU A 15 46.96 8.92 -16.57
N SER A 16 47.02 7.61 -16.82
CA SER A 16 45.93 6.88 -17.42
C SER A 16 44.79 6.85 -16.39
N TYR A 17 43.74 7.60 -16.63
CA TYR A 17 42.48 7.41 -15.93
C TYR A 17 42.01 5.99 -16.25
N GLY A 18 42.14 5.09 -15.29
CA GLY A 18 41.53 3.75 -15.38
C GLY A 18 40.06 3.91 -15.70
N GLN A 19 39.60 3.25 -16.77
CA GLN A 19 38.19 3.17 -17.06
C GLN A 19 37.51 2.51 -15.84
N VAL A 20 36.71 3.29 -15.09
CA VAL A 20 35.85 2.75 -14.04
C VAL A 20 34.80 1.90 -14.76
N THR A 21 34.95 0.60 -14.70
CA THR A 21 33.93 -0.32 -15.22
C THR A 21 32.62 -0.03 -14.53
N PRO A 22 31.52 0.25 -15.26
CA PRO A 22 30.22 0.47 -14.62
C PRO A 22 29.89 -0.72 -13.72
N PRO A 23 29.30 -0.48 -12.53
CA PRO A 23 28.91 -1.56 -11.65
C PRO A 23 27.94 -2.50 -12.39
N ALA A 24 28.16 -3.82 -12.26
CA ALA A 24 27.32 -4.81 -12.90
C ALA A 24 25.86 -4.64 -12.47
N LYS A 25 24.93 -4.76 -13.43
CA LYS A 25 23.49 -4.77 -13.12
C LYS A 25 23.22 -5.90 -12.10
N PRO A 26 22.43 -5.66 -11.02
CA PRO A 26 22.09 -6.70 -10.08
C PRO A 26 21.23 -7.77 -10.76
N ASP A 27 21.44 -9.03 -10.42
CA ASP A 27 20.55 -10.09 -10.83
C ASP A 27 19.32 -10.12 -9.91
N LEU A 28 18.20 -9.60 -10.40
CA LEU A 28 16.92 -9.52 -9.71
C LEU A 28 15.94 -10.64 -10.12
N GLY A 29 16.43 -11.64 -10.85
CA GLY A 29 15.63 -12.76 -11.35
C GLY A 29 14.86 -12.46 -12.65
N PRO A 30 14.24 -13.50 -13.25
CA PRO A 30 13.65 -13.41 -14.59
C PRO A 30 12.37 -12.56 -14.66
N ASN A 31 11.70 -12.34 -13.55
CA ASN A 31 10.45 -11.60 -13.50
C ASN A 31 10.64 -10.09 -13.20
N VAL A 32 11.89 -9.63 -13.15
CA VAL A 32 12.24 -8.21 -13.12
C VAL A 32 12.78 -7.82 -14.49
N LEU A 33 11.96 -7.13 -15.28
CA LEU A 33 12.34 -6.65 -16.60
C LEU A 33 12.95 -5.26 -16.45
N ILE A 34 14.23 -5.12 -16.79
CA ILE A 34 14.96 -3.84 -16.66
C ILE A 34 15.10 -3.22 -18.03
N PHE A 35 14.42 -2.10 -18.23
CA PHE A 35 14.46 -1.33 -19.47
C PHE A 35 15.48 -0.20 -19.38
N ASP A 36 16.30 -0.12 -20.40
CA ASP A 36 17.34 0.88 -20.59
C ASP A 36 16.93 1.79 -21.75
N PRO A 37 17.09 3.14 -21.66
CA PRO A 37 16.66 4.05 -22.72
C PRO A 37 17.39 3.85 -24.06
N SER A 38 18.49 3.09 -24.10
CA SER A 38 19.16 2.70 -25.35
C SER A 38 18.50 1.53 -26.07
N MET A 39 17.58 0.79 -25.41
CA MET A 39 16.83 -0.30 -26.04
C MET A 39 15.83 0.24 -27.07
N PRO A 40 15.64 -0.45 -28.21
CA PRO A 40 14.58 -0.09 -29.16
C PRO A 40 13.19 -0.11 -28.50
N ALA A 41 12.39 0.92 -28.69
CA ALA A 41 11.03 1.04 -28.12
C ALA A 41 10.15 -0.16 -28.45
N ALA A 42 10.22 -0.69 -29.68
CA ALA A 42 9.49 -1.89 -30.09
C ALA A 42 9.88 -3.16 -29.28
N GLN A 43 11.15 -3.28 -28.89
CA GLN A 43 11.61 -4.40 -28.08
C GLN A 43 11.11 -4.27 -26.62
N ILE A 44 11.07 -3.06 -26.11
CA ILE A 44 10.51 -2.77 -24.77
C ILE A 44 9.02 -3.10 -24.80
N GLN A 45 8.29 -2.59 -25.81
CA GLN A 45 6.85 -2.82 -25.96
C GLN A 45 6.50 -4.30 -26.03
N GLU A 46 7.23 -5.08 -26.84
CA GLU A 46 7.01 -6.52 -26.94
C GLU A 46 7.10 -7.24 -25.59
N GLN A 47 8.04 -6.83 -24.73
CA GLN A 47 8.19 -7.40 -23.39
C GLN A 47 7.05 -6.99 -22.45
N ILE A 48 6.62 -5.73 -22.51
CA ILE A 48 5.46 -5.24 -21.75
C ILE A 48 4.19 -6.00 -22.16
N ASP A 49 3.95 -6.13 -23.46
CA ASP A 49 2.77 -6.83 -24.00
C ASP A 49 2.71 -8.30 -23.56
N LYS A 50 3.86 -8.99 -23.55
CA LYS A 50 3.97 -10.37 -23.04
C LYS A 50 3.59 -10.48 -21.56
N VAL A 51 4.04 -9.55 -20.73
CA VAL A 51 3.68 -9.52 -19.30
C VAL A 51 2.20 -9.22 -19.14
N TYR A 52 1.68 -8.24 -19.88
CA TYR A 52 0.26 -7.88 -19.80
C TYR A 52 -0.65 -9.01 -20.26
N ALA A 53 -0.31 -9.70 -21.33
CA ALA A 53 -1.07 -10.86 -21.82
C ALA A 53 -1.21 -11.97 -20.75
N ILE A 54 -0.22 -12.13 -19.87
CA ILE A 54 -0.29 -13.07 -18.74
C ILE A 54 -1.13 -12.49 -17.58
N GLN A 55 -1.00 -11.19 -17.31
CA GLN A 55 -1.45 -10.57 -16.06
C GLN A 55 -2.80 -9.84 -16.15
N GLN A 56 -3.32 -9.56 -17.34
CA GLN A 56 -4.57 -8.78 -17.49
C GLN A 56 -5.80 -9.40 -16.80
N HIS A 57 -5.83 -10.75 -16.67
CA HIS A 57 -6.94 -11.50 -16.06
C HIS A 57 -6.49 -12.41 -14.90
N SER A 58 -5.25 -12.23 -14.41
CA SER A 58 -4.63 -13.13 -13.42
C SER A 58 -4.90 -12.69 -11.97
N GLU A 59 -6.14 -12.42 -11.61
CA GLU A 59 -6.51 -11.94 -10.27
C GLU A 59 -5.99 -12.83 -9.13
N PHE A 60 -5.99 -14.15 -9.34
CA PHE A 60 -5.45 -15.13 -8.40
C PHE A 60 -4.26 -15.92 -8.96
N GLY A 61 -3.66 -15.44 -10.03
CA GLY A 61 -2.52 -16.08 -10.68
C GLY A 61 -1.27 -16.11 -9.82
N ALA A 62 -0.37 -17.06 -10.12
CA ALA A 62 0.88 -17.22 -9.38
C ALA A 62 2.01 -16.29 -9.85
N ALA A 63 1.94 -15.78 -11.09
CA ALA A 63 2.98 -14.94 -11.66
C ALA A 63 3.02 -13.53 -11.00
N ARG A 64 4.22 -12.99 -10.88
CA ARG A 64 4.52 -11.67 -10.30
C ARG A 64 5.58 -11.01 -11.16
N TYR A 65 5.43 -9.73 -11.50
CA TYR A 65 6.39 -9.01 -12.35
C TYR A 65 6.70 -7.60 -11.81
N ALA A 66 7.93 -7.15 -12.05
CA ALA A 66 8.34 -5.77 -11.93
C ALA A 66 8.89 -5.26 -13.27
N LEU A 67 8.29 -4.21 -13.81
CA LEU A 67 8.74 -3.48 -15.00
C LEU A 67 9.55 -2.28 -14.51
N VAL A 68 10.85 -2.29 -14.72
CA VAL A 68 11.81 -1.37 -14.12
C VAL A 68 12.44 -0.51 -15.19
N PHE A 69 12.24 0.81 -15.12
CA PHE A 69 12.77 1.78 -16.07
C PHE A 69 13.96 2.52 -15.46
N LEU A 70 15.13 2.41 -16.09
CA LEU A 70 16.30 3.21 -15.75
C LEU A 70 16.09 4.68 -16.12
N PRO A 71 16.84 5.64 -15.53
CA PRO A 71 16.74 7.05 -15.90
C PRO A 71 16.87 7.28 -17.40
N GLY A 72 15.92 8.02 -17.99
CA GLY A 72 15.84 8.32 -19.42
C GLY A 72 14.41 8.48 -19.92
N LYS A 73 14.24 8.52 -21.25
CA LYS A 73 12.96 8.72 -21.93
C LYS A 73 12.57 7.49 -22.73
N TYR A 74 11.28 7.17 -22.68
CA TYR A 74 10.71 5.99 -23.30
C TYR A 74 9.43 6.33 -24.05
N GLN A 75 9.27 5.78 -25.26
CA GLN A 75 8.04 5.92 -26.07
C GLN A 75 7.34 4.58 -26.09
N VAL A 76 6.51 4.30 -25.08
CA VAL A 76 5.83 3.02 -24.89
C VAL A 76 4.42 3.22 -24.33
N ASP A 77 3.59 2.19 -24.52
CA ASP A 77 2.30 2.01 -23.86
C ASP A 77 2.43 0.93 -22.78
N VAL A 78 2.08 1.25 -21.54
CA VAL A 78 2.27 0.35 -20.39
C VAL A 78 0.91 0.03 -19.74
N PRO A 79 0.16 -0.94 -20.24
CA PRO A 79 -1.00 -1.47 -19.54
C PRO A 79 -0.54 -2.25 -18.31
N VAL A 80 -1.13 -1.95 -17.15
CA VAL A 80 -0.72 -2.55 -15.88
C VAL A 80 -1.74 -3.61 -15.45
N GLY A 81 -1.33 -4.87 -15.48
CA GLY A 81 -2.14 -6.03 -15.08
C GLY A 81 -1.98 -6.38 -13.59
N PHE A 82 -2.65 -7.46 -13.16
CA PHE A 82 -2.52 -7.98 -11.80
C PHE A 82 -1.06 -8.32 -11.45
N TYR A 83 -0.66 -8.10 -10.20
CA TYR A 83 0.68 -8.38 -9.67
C TYR A 83 1.83 -7.82 -10.54
N THR A 84 1.55 -6.70 -11.19
CA THR A 84 2.55 -5.98 -11.99
C THR A 84 2.87 -4.64 -11.30
N GLN A 85 4.15 -4.42 -11.03
CA GLN A 85 4.66 -3.17 -10.48
C GLN A 85 5.51 -2.47 -11.55
N VAL A 86 5.18 -1.22 -11.87
CA VAL A 86 5.95 -0.36 -12.76
C VAL A 86 6.78 0.60 -11.91
N LEU A 87 8.10 0.60 -12.11
CA LEU A 87 9.06 1.36 -11.30
C LEU A 87 9.97 2.22 -12.17
N GLY A 88 10.07 3.51 -11.86
CA GLY A 88 11.15 4.37 -12.33
C GLY A 88 12.27 4.47 -11.28
N LEU A 89 13.52 4.27 -11.71
CA LEU A 89 14.67 4.26 -10.80
C LEU A 89 15.42 5.60 -10.75
N GLY A 90 14.73 6.70 -10.98
CA GLY A 90 15.29 8.04 -10.91
C GLY A 90 15.35 8.62 -9.49
N ALA A 91 16.21 9.60 -9.26
CA ALA A 91 16.23 10.40 -8.03
C ALA A 91 14.93 11.22 -7.86
N THR A 92 14.28 11.59 -8.97
CA THR A 92 12.95 12.18 -9.02
C THR A 92 12.11 11.44 -10.06
N PRO A 93 10.78 11.57 -10.05
CA PRO A 93 9.94 11.03 -11.12
C PRO A 93 10.37 11.48 -12.52
N ASP A 94 10.80 12.73 -12.67
CA ASP A 94 11.19 13.32 -13.94
C ASP A 94 12.50 12.80 -14.53
N ALA A 95 13.27 12.05 -13.75
CA ALA A 95 14.45 11.37 -14.28
C ALA A 95 14.10 10.16 -15.17
N VAL A 96 12.85 9.65 -15.07
CA VAL A 96 12.31 8.60 -15.93
C VAL A 96 11.04 9.12 -16.56
N GLU A 97 11.05 9.40 -17.86
CA GLU A 97 9.89 9.93 -18.58
C GLU A 97 9.31 8.89 -19.54
N ILE A 98 8.04 8.54 -19.38
CA ILE A 98 7.27 7.76 -20.34
C ILE A 98 6.42 8.72 -21.18
N ASP A 99 6.85 8.99 -22.43
CA ASP A 99 6.08 9.72 -23.45
C ASP A 99 5.18 8.73 -24.19
N GLY A 100 4.00 8.52 -23.65
CA GLY A 100 3.07 7.45 -24.04
C GLY A 100 2.05 7.24 -22.93
N ASN A 101 1.48 6.04 -22.81
CA ASN A 101 0.51 5.78 -21.77
C ASN A 101 1.07 4.85 -20.68
N VAL A 102 0.61 5.07 -19.47
CA VAL A 102 0.61 4.09 -18.39
C VAL A 102 -0.81 4.03 -17.86
N HIS A 103 -1.45 2.87 -17.94
CA HIS A 103 -2.88 2.81 -17.64
C HIS A 103 -3.28 1.52 -16.94
N SER A 104 -4.37 1.60 -16.19
CA SER A 104 -5.06 0.46 -15.62
C SER A 104 -6.46 0.39 -16.16
N ASP A 105 -6.80 -0.74 -16.78
CA ASP A 105 -8.12 -0.99 -17.35
C ASP A 105 -8.98 -1.80 -16.38
N ALA A 106 -10.29 -1.56 -16.44
CA ALA A 106 -11.26 -2.29 -15.65
C ALA A 106 -11.25 -3.78 -15.98
N SER A 107 -11.24 -4.63 -14.94
CA SER A 107 -11.15 -6.08 -15.07
C SER A 107 -12.50 -6.78 -15.28
N LEU A 108 -13.61 -6.12 -14.95
CA LEU A 108 -14.96 -6.66 -15.03
C LEU A 108 -15.78 -6.06 -16.18
N PRO A 109 -16.89 -6.73 -16.61
CA PRO A 109 -17.79 -6.19 -17.63
C PRO A 109 -18.31 -4.77 -17.30
N HIS A 110 -18.74 -4.05 -18.32
CA HIS A 110 -19.26 -2.67 -18.23
C HIS A 110 -18.26 -1.65 -17.67
N ASN A 111 -16.96 -1.84 -17.96
CA ASN A 111 -15.86 -1.00 -17.48
C ASN A 111 -15.79 -0.91 -15.95
N ASN A 112 -16.26 -1.95 -15.26
CA ASN A 112 -16.26 -2.02 -13.81
C ASN A 112 -14.87 -2.45 -13.28
N ALA A 113 -14.26 -1.58 -12.49
CA ALA A 113 -12.93 -1.76 -11.92
C ALA A 113 -12.96 -2.17 -10.43
N THR A 114 -14.11 -2.58 -9.88
CA THR A 114 -14.23 -2.93 -8.44
C THR A 114 -13.39 -4.14 -8.02
N CYS A 115 -12.91 -4.96 -8.96
CA CYS A 115 -11.93 -6.05 -8.72
C CYS A 115 -10.59 -5.79 -9.42
N THR A 116 -10.23 -4.53 -9.69
CA THR A 116 -8.98 -4.19 -10.37
C THR A 116 -7.87 -3.93 -9.35
N PHE A 117 -7.37 -5.02 -8.75
CA PHE A 117 -6.42 -5.03 -7.63
C PHE A 117 -4.96 -5.27 -8.04
N TRP A 118 -4.05 -5.30 -7.07
CA TRP A 118 -2.68 -5.84 -7.14
C TRP A 118 -1.84 -5.28 -8.29
N ARG A 119 -1.78 -3.97 -8.45
CA ARG A 119 -0.95 -3.30 -9.45
C ARG A 119 -0.38 -2.02 -8.89
N ALA A 120 0.78 -1.56 -9.40
CA ALA A 120 1.44 -0.38 -8.86
C ALA A 120 2.14 0.43 -9.95
N ALA A 121 2.18 1.76 -9.76
CA ALA A 121 2.99 2.68 -10.55
C ALA A 121 3.75 3.61 -9.60
N GLU A 122 5.08 3.64 -9.71
CA GLU A 122 5.93 4.33 -8.75
C GLU A 122 7.18 4.96 -9.39
N GLY A 123 7.45 6.23 -9.08
CA GLY A 123 8.76 6.86 -9.27
C GLY A 123 9.09 7.33 -10.69
N PHE A 124 8.11 7.61 -11.56
CA PHE A 124 8.34 8.11 -12.90
C PHE A 124 7.36 9.20 -13.32
N SER A 125 7.68 9.93 -14.37
CA SER A 125 6.75 10.84 -15.03
C SER A 125 6.10 10.19 -16.24
N VAL A 126 4.84 10.53 -16.50
CA VAL A 126 4.10 10.09 -17.68
C VAL A 126 3.49 11.29 -18.40
N LYS A 127 3.71 11.35 -19.71
CA LYS A 127 3.06 12.30 -20.61
C LYS A 127 2.06 11.53 -21.47
N PRO A 128 0.79 11.45 -21.02
CA PRO A 128 -0.17 10.55 -21.64
C PRO A 128 -0.54 11.00 -23.05
N THR A 129 -0.59 10.05 -23.98
CA THR A 129 -1.12 10.28 -25.31
C THR A 129 -2.58 10.73 -25.21
N GLY A 130 -2.94 11.86 -25.85
CA GLY A 130 -4.27 12.45 -25.69
C GLY A 130 -4.47 13.26 -24.40
N GLY A 131 -3.42 13.46 -23.59
CA GLY A 131 -3.39 14.38 -22.46
C GLY A 131 -4.11 13.89 -21.20
N THR A 132 -4.57 12.63 -21.14
CA THR A 132 -5.26 12.08 -19.95
C THR A 132 -4.80 10.66 -19.64
N MET A 133 -4.31 10.45 -18.45
CA MET A 133 -3.98 9.12 -17.90
C MET A 133 -5.23 8.47 -17.30
N GLN A 134 -5.53 7.22 -17.65
CA GLN A 134 -6.58 6.42 -17.04
C GLN A 134 -5.99 5.52 -15.95
N TRP A 135 -6.55 5.62 -14.75
CA TRP A 135 -6.16 4.76 -13.61
C TRP A 135 -7.42 4.23 -12.93
N ALA A 136 -8.08 3.27 -13.59
CA ALA A 136 -9.32 2.64 -13.10
C ALA A 136 -8.96 1.46 -12.19
N VAL A 137 -8.99 1.69 -10.88
CA VAL A 137 -8.46 0.75 -9.89
C VAL A 137 -9.33 0.66 -8.65
N SER A 138 -9.06 -0.37 -7.86
CA SER A 138 -9.61 -0.59 -6.51
C SER A 138 -8.47 -0.78 -5.50
N GLN A 139 -8.69 -1.55 -4.44
CA GLN A 139 -7.77 -1.69 -3.32
C GLN A 139 -6.40 -2.28 -3.71
N ALA A 140 -5.38 -2.08 -2.88
CA ALA A 140 -4.01 -2.56 -3.06
C ALA A 140 -3.35 -2.11 -4.38
N VAL A 141 -3.56 -0.85 -4.74
CA VAL A 141 -3.00 -0.26 -5.96
C VAL A 141 -2.24 1.03 -5.64
N PRO A 142 -0.98 0.92 -5.18
CA PRO A 142 -0.16 2.10 -4.92
C PRO A 142 0.09 2.94 -6.18
N PHE A 143 -0.13 4.23 -6.07
CA PHE A 143 0.28 5.24 -7.02
C PHE A 143 1.15 6.26 -6.27
N ARG A 144 2.46 6.10 -6.38
CA ARG A 144 3.41 6.82 -5.52
C ARG A 144 4.48 7.54 -6.28
N ARG A 145 4.80 8.74 -5.82
CA ARG A 145 5.95 9.48 -6.33
C ARG A 145 5.94 9.55 -7.86
N MET A 146 4.80 9.99 -8.38
CA MET A 146 4.51 10.10 -9.81
C MET A 146 4.44 11.56 -10.24
N HIS A 147 4.72 11.82 -11.52
CA HIS A 147 4.41 13.08 -12.16
C HIS A 147 3.56 12.83 -13.42
N VAL A 148 2.27 13.12 -13.35
CA VAL A 148 1.37 13.02 -14.51
C VAL A 148 1.35 14.36 -15.23
N ARG A 149 1.99 14.42 -16.41
CA ARG A 149 2.05 15.62 -17.26
C ARG A 149 0.79 15.75 -18.11
N GLY A 150 -0.33 15.90 -17.46
CA GLY A 150 -1.65 15.98 -18.06
C GLY A 150 -2.76 15.82 -17.05
N ASN A 151 -3.94 15.39 -17.51
CA ASN A 151 -5.06 15.04 -16.65
C ASN A 151 -4.97 13.58 -16.17
N MET A 152 -5.76 13.25 -15.15
CA MET A 152 -5.92 11.89 -14.66
C MET A 152 -7.41 11.58 -14.42
N VAL A 153 -7.87 10.38 -14.77
CA VAL A 153 -9.20 9.88 -14.44
C VAL A 153 -9.10 8.58 -13.65
N LEU A 154 -9.89 8.48 -12.56
CA LEU A 154 -9.84 7.34 -11.62
C LEU A 154 -10.90 6.29 -11.92
N HIS A 155 -11.40 6.25 -13.14
CA HIS A 155 -12.40 5.29 -13.60
C HIS A 155 -12.24 5.05 -15.09
N GLN A 156 -12.84 3.99 -15.63
CA GLN A 156 -12.94 3.75 -17.07
C GLN A 156 -14.37 4.00 -17.53
N SER A 157 -14.57 4.92 -18.49
CA SER A 157 -15.85 5.16 -19.16
C SER A 157 -17.07 5.22 -18.21
N ARG A 158 -16.91 5.80 -17.00
CA ARG A 158 -17.92 5.88 -15.93
C ARG A 158 -18.35 4.54 -15.31
N GLY A 159 -17.59 3.46 -15.53
CA GLY A 159 -17.74 2.21 -14.75
C GLY A 159 -17.30 2.42 -13.30
N TRP A 160 -17.82 1.61 -12.39
CA TRP A 160 -17.50 1.70 -10.96
C TRP A 160 -16.03 1.36 -10.67
N ALA A 161 -15.50 1.96 -9.64
CA ALA A 161 -14.20 1.65 -9.05
C ALA A 161 -14.28 1.83 -7.54
N SER A 162 -13.54 1.03 -6.75
CA SER A 162 -13.78 0.88 -5.32
C SER A 162 -12.56 1.14 -4.46
N GLY A 163 -12.06 2.35 -4.49
CA GLY A 163 -10.96 2.77 -3.65
C GLY A 163 -9.63 2.86 -4.37
N GLY A 164 -8.71 3.56 -3.77
CA GLY A 164 -7.37 3.72 -4.29
C GLY A 164 -6.53 4.63 -3.41
N TRP A 165 -5.25 4.63 -3.72
CA TRP A 165 -4.21 5.33 -3.00
C TRP A 165 -3.33 6.15 -3.93
N MET A 166 -3.12 7.42 -3.55
CA MET A 166 -2.15 8.31 -4.18
C MET A 166 -1.29 8.98 -3.12
N SER A 167 0.03 9.02 -3.32
CA SER A 167 0.92 9.77 -2.43
C SER A 167 2.14 10.31 -3.14
N ASP A 168 2.67 11.43 -2.62
CA ASP A 168 3.89 12.06 -3.12
C ASP A 168 3.87 12.29 -4.64
N THR A 169 2.69 12.66 -5.18
CA THR A 169 2.38 12.67 -6.61
C THR A 169 1.92 14.04 -7.07
N LEU A 170 2.44 14.49 -8.22
CA LEU A 170 2.01 15.71 -8.93
C LEU A 170 1.20 15.34 -10.18
N VAL A 171 0.04 15.96 -10.35
CA VAL A 171 -0.78 15.91 -11.57
C VAL A 171 -0.92 17.33 -12.10
N ASP A 172 -0.35 17.64 -13.26
CA ASP A 172 -0.37 19.01 -13.82
C ASP A 172 -1.78 19.53 -14.09
N GLY A 173 -2.68 18.64 -14.47
CA GLY A 173 -4.05 18.95 -14.85
C GLY A 173 -5.10 18.59 -13.81
N ASN A 174 -6.27 18.19 -14.30
CA ASN A 174 -7.39 17.78 -13.47
C ASN A 174 -7.32 16.30 -13.08
N VAL A 175 -7.62 15.99 -11.82
CA VAL A 175 -7.94 14.64 -11.36
C VAL A 175 -9.46 14.48 -11.34
N GLY A 176 -10.01 13.63 -12.21
CA GLY A 176 -11.44 13.31 -12.28
C GLY A 176 -11.75 12.02 -11.54
N SER A 177 -12.37 12.09 -10.34
CA SER A 177 -12.72 10.88 -9.59
C SER A 177 -13.90 10.13 -10.22
N GLY A 178 -14.83 10.83 -10.85
CA GLY A 178 -15.99 10.27 -11.56
C GLY A 178 -16.80 9.32 -10.69
N THR A 179 -16.80 8.05 -11.07
CA THR A 179 -17.51 6.96 -10.38
C THR A 179 -16.66 6.22 -9.34
N GLN A 180 -15.44 6.69 -9.05
CA GLN A 180 -14.63 6.16 -7.95
C GLN A 180 -15.37 6.34 -6.62
N GLN A 181 -15.60 5.25 -5.90
CA GLN A 181 -16.43 5.22 -4.70
C GLN A 181 -15.77 5.93 -3.52
N GLN A 182 -14.48 5.69 -3.34
CA GLN A 182 -13.66 6.27 -2.28
C GLN A 182 -12.21 6.41 -2.72
N TRP A 183 -11.49 7.37 -2.14
CA TRP A 183 -10.09 7.63 -2.48
C TRP A 183 -9.36 8.33 -1.34
N ILE A 184 -8.09 8.03 -1.19
CA ILE A 184 -7.19 8.85 -0.37
C ILE A 184 -6.03 9.38 -1.20
N ALA A 185 -5.76 10.67 -1.07
CA ALA A 185 -4.52 11.32 -1.48
C ALA A 185 -3.75 11.79 -0.24
N ARG A 186 -2.42 11.65 -0.27
CA ARG A 186 -1.55 12.12 0.81
C ARG A 186 -0.30 12.78 0.25
N ASN A 187 0.00 14.00 0.70
CA ASN A 187 1.17 14.76 0.21
C ASN A 187 1.24 14.82 -1.32
N SER A 188 0.12 15.06 -1.97
CA SER A 188 0.00 15.10 -3.43
C SER A 188 -0.54 16.45 -3.90
N GLU A 189 -0.30 16.76 -5.17
CA GLU A 189 -0.64 18.05 -5.77
C GLU A 189 -1.31 17.85 -7.13
N TRP A 190 -2.23 18.75 -7.49
CA TRP A 190 -2.91 18.73 -8.79
C TRP A 190 -3.35 20.12 -9.19
N GLY A 191 -3.57 20.33 -10.50
CA GLY A 191 -4.14 21.57 -11.02
C GLY A 191 -5.58 21.79 -10.56
N SER A 192 -6.40 20.72 -10.57
CA SER A 192 -7.77 20.72 -10.03
C SER A 192 -8.25 19.32 -9.73
N TRP A 193 -9.31 19.20 -8.92
CA TRP A 193 -9.98 17.94 -8.61
C TRP A 193 -11.47 18.05 -8.88
N THR A 194 -12.06 17.06 -9.54
CA THR A 194 -13.49 17.02 -9.83
C THR A 194 -14.10 15.67 -9.48
N GLY A 195 -15.30 15.72 -8.93
CA GLY A 195 -16.10 14.55 -8.59
C GLY A 195 -15.84 14.02 -7.18
N ALA A 196 -16.83 13.29 -6.69
CA ALA A 196 -16.82 12.55 -5.43
C ALA A 196 -18.00 11.57 -5.39
N ASN A 197 -17.86 10.48 -4.66
CA ASN A 197 -18.98 9.59 -4.37
C ASN A 197 -19.26 9.48 -2.86
N TRP A 198 -18.53 8.61 -2.14
CA TRP A 198 -18.87 8.33 -0.75
C TRP A 198 -17.85 8.87 0.24
N ASN A 199 -16.56 8.73 -0.06
CA ASN A 199 -15.52 9.09 0.88
C ASN A 199 -14.22 9.47 0.14
N MET A 200 -13.89 10.76 0.11
CA MET A 200 -12.66 11.28 -0.48
C MET A 200 -11.85 11.97 0.60
N VAL A 201 -10.64 11.48 0.87
CA VAL A 201 -9.79 11.96 1.96
C VAL A 201 -8.51 12.56 1.38
N PHE A 202 -8.17 13.76 1.86
CA PHE A 202 -7.01 14.54 1.43
C PHE A 202 -6.19 14.90 2.67
N VAL A 203 -4.92 14.45 2.74
CA VAL A 203 -4.05 14.63 3.89
C VAL A 203 -2.74 15.28 3.47
N GLY A 204 -2.50 16.51 3.91
CA GLY A 204 -1.28 17.24 3.53
C GLY A 204 -1.20 17.58 2.04
N ASP A 205 -2.34 17.72 1.36
CA ASP A 205 -2.42 18.09 -0.05
C ASP A 205 -2.62 19.60 -0.17
N PRO A 206 -1.70 20.36 -0.81
CA PRO A 206 -1.82 21.82 -0.93
C PRO A 206 -3.03 22.28 -1.74
N SER A 207 -3.44 21.49 -2.72
CA SER A 207 -4.47 21.80 -3.72
C SER A 207 -5.81 21.10 -3.41
N THR A 208 -6.25 21.07 -2.13
CA THR A 208 -7.51 20.41 -1.76
C THR A 208 -8.71 20.98 -2.53
N PRO A 209 -9.66 20.13 -2.98
CA PRO A 209 -10.79 20.59 -3.75
C PRO A 209 -11.75 21.48 -2.94
N GLN A 210 -12.50 22.35 -3.63
CA GLN A 210 -13.52 23.19 -3.00
C GLN A 210 -14.72 22.34 -2.57
N GLY A 211 -15.41 22.78 -1.51
CA GLY A 211 -16.58 22.13 -0.95
C GLY A 211 -16.32 21.53 0.42
N GLU A 212 -17.38 21.30 1.16
CA GLU A 212 -17.33 20.85 2.56
C GLU A 212 -18.18 19.58 2.75
N TRP A 213 -17.68 18.67 3.57
CA TRP A 213 -18.41 17.49 3.98
C TRP A 213 -19.78 17.87 4.60
N PRO A 214 -20.87 17.17 4.35
CA PRO A 214 -21.02 15.88 3.67
C PRO A 214 -21.35 15.95 2.18
N SER A 215 -21.37 17.11 1.55
CA SER A 215 -21.69 17.25 0.13
C SER A 215 -20.94 18.44 -0.49
N PRO A 216 -19.82 18.15 -1.19
CA PRO A 216 -19.23 16.83 -1.49
C PRO A 216 -18.62 16.16 -0.24
N PRO A 217 -18.46 14.81 -0.25
CA PRO A 217 -17.92 14.07 0.89
C PRO A 217 -16.38 14.16 0.95
N TYR A 218 -15.85 15.35 1.07
CA TYR A 218 -14.43 15.67 1.16
C TYR A 218 -13.99 15.81 2.61
N THR A 219 -13.12 14.90 3.05
CA THR A 219 -12.41 15.00 4.32
C THR A 219 -11.03 15.59 4.06
N LYS A 220 -10.73 16.73 4.69
CA LYS A 220 -9.48 17.47 4.46
C LYS A 220 -8.71 17.59 5.77
N VAL A 221 -7.46 17.16 5.75
CA VAL A 221 -6.50 17.29 6.85
C VAL A 221 -5.32 18.12 6.33
N ASP A 222 -5.13 19.31 6.87
CA ASP A 222 -4.24 20.33 6.30
C ASP A 222 -2.79 19.87 6.17
N HIS A 223 -2.25 19.15 7.17
CA HIS A 223 -0.90 18.63 7.18
C HIS A 223 -0.90 17.12 7.48
N THR A 224 0.07 16.41 6.93
CA THR A 224 0.36 15.02 7.32
C THR A 224 1.15 15.03 8.63
N PRO A 225 0.57 14.60 9.77
CA PRO A 225 1.18 14.82 11.08
C PRO A 225 2.55 14.15 11.25
N ILE A 226 2.69 12.93 10.75
CA ILE A 226 3.95 12.18 10.79
C ILE A 226 3.97 11.17 9.64
N VAL A 227 5.01 11.18 8.83
CA VAL A 227 5.16 10.23 7.72
C VAL A 227 6.62 9.97 7.42
N ARG A 228 6.91 8.78 6.95
CA ARG A 228 8.10 8.45 6.17
C ARG A 228 7.61 7.94 4.84
N GLU A 229 8.12 8.46 3.73
CA GLU A 229 7.80 7.91 2.42
C GLU A 229 8.39 6.51 2.25
N LYS A 230 7.78 5.72 1.37
CA LYS A 230 8.21 4.34 1.08
C LYS A 230 9.66 4.32 0.62
N PRO A 231 10.51 3.40 1.14
CA PRO A 231 11.82 3.13 0.55
C PRO A 231 11.70 2.70 -0.92
N PHE A 232 12.59 3.20 -1.78
CA PHE A 232 12.53 2.90 -3.22
C PHE A 232 13.90 2.65 -3.82
N LEU A 233 13.95 1.83 -4.86
CA LEU A 233 15.14 1.59 -5.66
C LEU A 233 15.48 2.83 -6.49
N GLN A 234 16.79 3.11 -6.61
CA GLN A 234 17.29 4.18 -7.45
C GLN A 234 18.63 3.79 -8.07
N VAL A 235 18.89 4.34 -9.24
CA VAL A 235 20.19 4.21 -9.94
C VAL A 235 20.75 5.61 -10.16
N ASP A 236 21.97 5.85 -9.71
CA ASP A 236 22.65 7.14 -9.93
C ASP A 236 23.31 7.23 -11.31
N ALA A 237 23.82 8.42 -11.66
CA ALA A 237 24.47 8.68 -12.93
C ALA A 237 25.74 7.83 -13.19
N SER A 238 26.30 7.21 -12.15
CA SER A 238 27.42 6.26 -12.27
C SER A 238 26.98 4.80 -12.50
N GLY A 239 25.66 4.56 -12.53
CA GLY A 239 25.08 3.21 -12.64
C GLY A 239 25.03 2.44 -11.32
N ARG A 240 25.27 3.08 -10.18
CA ARG A 240 25.17 2.45 -8.86
C ARG A 240 23.74 2.29 -8.41
N TRP A 241 23.41 1.09 -7.96
CA TRP A 241 22.11 0.74 -7.41
C TRP A 241 22.07 0.96 -5.90
N SER A 242 21.07 1.67 -5.44
CA SER A 242 20.81 1.90 -4.02
C SER A 242 19.32 1.82 -3.70
N VAL A 243 18.99 1.67 -2.42
CA VAL A 243 17.65 1.89 -1.88
C VAL A 243 17.67 3.23 -1.18
N GLN A 244 16.91 4.18 -1.67
CA GLN A 244 16.70 5.48 -1.02
C GLN A 244 15.80 5.30 0.18
N MET A 245 16.23 5.79 1.33
CA MET A 245 15.53 5.78 2.60
C MET A 245 15.05 7.19 2.93
N PRO A 246 13.79 7.54 2.67
CA PRO A 246 13.29 8.87 2.98
C PRO A 246 13.35 9.20 4.48
N LEU A 247 13.57 10.47 4.80
CA LEU A 247 13.53 10.96 6.17
C LEU A 247 12.12 10.87 6.77
N LEU A 248 12.07 10.80 8.09
CA LEU A 248 10.82 11.00 8.82
C LEU A 248 10.45 12.48 8.77
N SER A 249 9.26 12.78 8.28
CA SER A 249 8.71 14.14 8.21
C SER A 249 7.56 14.31 9.21
N LYS A 250 7.39 15.51 9.72
CA LYS A 250 6.29 15.90 10.61
C LYS A 250 5.62 17.13 10.04
N ASP A 251 4.31 17.19 10.19
CA ASP A 251 3.49 18.32 9.73
C ASP A 251 3.81 18.71 8.29
N SER A 252 3.95 17.68 7.42
CA SER A 252 4.37 17.84 6.03
C SER A 252 3.19 18.12 5.09
N LYS A 253 3.49 18.75 3.95
CA LYS A 253 2.51 19.13 2.93
C LYS A 253 3.16 19.12 1.54
N GLY A 254 2.44 18.59 0.54
CA GLY A 254 2.93 18.51 -0.84
C GLY A 254 3.98 17.43 -1.08
N VAL A 255 4.47 17.35 -2.32
CA VAL A 255 5.41 16.31 -2.74
C VAL A 255 6.83 16.55 -2.17
N THR A 256 7.57 15.46 -1.96
CA THR A 256 8.89 15.52 -1.31
C THR A 256 10.05 15.84 -2.27
N TRP A 257 9.82 15.76 -3.58
CA TRP A 257 10.87 15.78 -4.62
C TRP A 257 10.96 17.08 -5.43
N HIS A 258 10.26 18.15 -5.04
CA HIS A 258 10.30 19.45 -5.73
C HIS A 258 11.72 20.02 -5.87
N ASP A 259 12.59 19.81 -4.87
CA ASP A 259 13.95 20.32 -4.86
C ASP A 259 14.96 19.42 -5.59
N GLY A 260 14.49 18.53 -6.49
CA GLY A 260 15.32 17.68 -7.32
C GLY A 260 15.72 16.33 -6.69
N SER A 261 15.34 16.07 -5.44
CA SER A 261 15.51 14.75 -4.80
C SER A 261 14.63 14.61 -3.57
N THR A 262 14.22 13.38 -3.26
CA THR A 262 13.57 13.07 -1.97
C THR A 262 14.64 13.06 -0.88
N PRO A 263 14.51 13.90 0.18
CA PRO A 263 15.46 13.93 1.28
C PRO A 263 15.59 12.57 1.98
N GLY A 264 16.81 12.11 2.22
CA GLY A 264 17.03 10.79 2.83
C GLY A 264 18.46 10.28 2.67
N GLU A 265 18.62 8.98 2.92
CA GLU A 265 19.90 8.27 2.82
C GLU A 265 19.82 7.16 1.77
N GLY A 266 20.81 7.08 0.89
CA GLY A 266 20.95 5.99 -0.08
C GLY A 266 21.75 4.82 0.52
N ILE A 267 21.14 3.64 0.64
CA ILE A 267 21.81 2.42 1.09
C ILE A 267 22.16 1.59 -0.13
N LEU A 268 23.46 1.25 -0.31
CA LEU A 268 23.91 0.46 -1.45
C LEU A 268 23.18 -0.89 -1.54
N LEU A 269 22.68 -1.24 -2.71
CA LEU A 269 21.98 -2.50 -2.93
C LEU A 269 22.86 -3.73 -2.65
N SER A 270 24.19 -3.61 -2.77
CA SER A 270 25.16 -4.66 -2.40
C SER A 270 25.13 -5.05 -0.92
N THR A 271 24.52 -4.22 -0.05
CA THR A 271 24.32 -4.54 1.37
C THR A 271 23.03 -5.32 1.63
N PHE A 272 22.18 -5.47 0.62
CA PHE A 272 20.97 -6.28 0.69
C PHE A 272 21.26 -7.73 0.33
N TYR A 273 20.53 -8.64 0.95
CA TYR A 273 20.37 -9.98 0.45
C TYR A 273 19.19 -9.99 -0.52
N ILE A 274 19.40 -10.48 -1.73
CA ILE A 274 18.38 -10.61 -2.76
C ILE A 274 17.81 -12.01 -2.67
N ALA A 275 16.62 -12.13 -2.07
CA ALA A 275 15.92 -13.40 -1.92
C ALA A 275 15.18 -13.77 -3.20
N ARG A 276 15.10 -15.09 -3.51
CA ARG A 276 14.49 -15.63 -4.72
C ARG A 276 13.44 -16.68 -4.39
N PRO A 277 12.28 -16.62 -5.03
CA PRO A 277 11.23 -17.62 -4.83
C PRO A 277 11.69 -19.00 -5.35
N GLY A 278 11.31 -20.06 -4.63
CA GLY A 278 11.69 -21.44 -4.99
C GLY A 278 13.16 -21.81 -4.72
N VAL A 279 13.98 -20.86 -4.29
CA VAL A 279 15.39 -21.05 -3.90
C VAL A 279 15.60 -20.81 -2.41
N ASP A 280 15.11 -19.68 -1.91
CA ASP A 280 15.28 -19.28 -0.52
C ASP A 280 14.17 -19.80 0.37
N THR A 281 14.57 -20.28 1.55
CA THR A 281 13.70 -20.72 2.64
C THR A 281 13.69 -19.67 3.76
N ALA A 282 12.76 -19.77 4.71
CA ALA A 282 12.78 -18.94 5.92
C ALA A 282 14.14 -19.04 6.64
N GLY A 283 14.72 -20.23 6.70
CA GLY A 283 16.03 -20.48 7.32
C GLY A 283 17.17 -19.75 6.61
N SER A 284 17.27 -19.81 5.27
CA SER A 284 18.31 -19.11 4.51
C SER A 284 18.20 -17.60 4.65
N ILE A 285 16.98 -17.05 4.58
CA ILE A 285 16.70 -15.62 4.73
C ILE A 285 17.07 -15.16 6.15
N ASN A 286 16.65 -15.90 7.19
CA ASN A 286 16.97 -15.58 8.59
C ASN A 286 18.47 -15.58 8.85
N ALA A 287 19.23 -16.50 8.22
CA ALA A 287 20.69 -16.54 8.32
C ALA A 287 21.34 -15.27 7.73
N GLN A 288 20.79 -14.67 6.70
CA GLN A 288 21.29 -13.42 6.13
C GLN A 288 20.90 -12.19 6.97
N LEU A 289 19.68 -12.16 7.49
CA LEU A 289 19.24 -11.12 8.43
C LEU A 289 20.11 -11.13 9.70
N ALA A 290 20.46 -12.30 10.22
CA ALA A 290 21.37 -12.46 11.37
C ALA A 290 22.78 -11.92 11.11
N LYS A 291 23.27 -11.95 9.85
CA LYS A 291 24.53 -11.31 9.42
C LYS A 291 24.41 -9.78 9.28
N GLY A 292 23.25 -9.19 9.58
CA GLY A 292 23.02 -7.76 9.50
C GLY A 292 22.69 -7.23 8.10
N ARG A 293 22.36 -8.11 7.14
CA ARG A 293 21.91 -7.70 5.81
C ARG A 293 20.51 -7.11 5.85
N ASN A 294 20.24 -6.16 4.95
CA ASN A 294 18.89 -5.80 4.55
C ASN A 294 18.35 -6.84 3.56
N LEU A 295 17.07 -6.81 3.25
CA LEU A 295 16.41 -7.85 2.48
C LEU A 295 15.65 -7.24 1.29
N LEU A 296 15.85 -7.78 0.10
CA LEU A 296 15.07 -7.50 -1.10
C LEU A 296 14.45 -8.82 -1.60
N PHE A 297 13.12 -8.87 -1.65
CA PHE A 297 12.38 -9.97 -2.25
C PHE A 297 12.15 -9.70 -3.73
N THR A 298 12.57 -10.62 -4.59
CA THR A 298 12.24 -10.59 -6.02
C THR A 298 10.82 -11.10 -6.27
N PRO A 299 10.17 -10.73 -7.40
CA PRO A 299 8.80 -11.11 -7.68
C PRO A 299 8.59 -12.63 -7.68
N GLY A 300 7.60 -13.10 -6.90
CA GLY A 300 7.20 -14.50 -6.82
C GLY A 300 6.53 -14.84 -5.49
N ILE A 301 6.17 -16.10 -5.30
CA ILE A 301 5.58 -16.64 -4.07
C ILE A 301 6.64 -17.40 -3.29
N TYR A 302 6.84 -17.03 -2.04
CA TYR A 302 7.75 -17.66 -1.08
C TYR A 302 6.95 -18.53 -0.12
N GLU A 303 7.07 -19.84 -0.27
CA GLU A 303 6.50 -20.81 0.66
C GLU A 303 7.36 -20.88 1.92
N LEU A 304 6.79 -20.56 3.07
CA LEU A 304 7.53 -20.44 4.31
C LEU A 304 7.16 -21.57 5.27
N ASP A 305 8.16 -22.30 5.69
CA ASP A 305 8.09 -23.37 6.71
C ASP A 305 8.23 -22.84 8.14
N ASP A 306 8.85 -21.67 8.32
CA ASP A 306 8.99 -20.95 9.59
C ASP A 306 8.86 -19.44 9.32
N ALA A 307 8.81 -18.65 10.40
CA ALA A 307 8.72 -17.19 10.32
C ALA A 307 10.03 -16.55 9.88
N ILE A 308 9.93 -15.52 9.04
CA ILE A 308 11.03 -14.59 8.79
C ILE A 308 11.14 -13.65 9.99
N ARG A 309 12.34 -13.54 10.62
CA ARG A 309 12.56 -12.81 11.87
C ARG A 309 13.43 -11.57 11.67
N VAL A 310 12.80 -10.40 11.71
CA VAL A 310 13.47 -9.09 11.56
C VAL A 310 13.78 -8.53 12.95
N THR A 311 14.98 -8.79 13.46
CA THR A 311 15.32 -8.49 14.87
C THR A 311 16.23 -7.27 15.06
N ARG A 312 16.88 -6.77 13.98
CA ARG A 312 17.83 -5.67 14.04
C ARG A 312 17.15 -4.34 13.72
N ARG A 313 17.44 -3.31 14.51
CA ARG A 313 17.03 -1.93 14.22
C ARG A 313 17.47 -1.46 12.82
N ASN A 314 16.73 -0.58 12.21
CA ASN A 314 16.99 0.01 10.89
C ASN A 314 17.04 -1.00 9.73
N THR A 315 16.62 -2.25 9.94
CA THR A 315 16.54 -3.22 8.85
C THR A 315 15.49 -2.78 7.84
N VAL A 316 15.85 -2.85 6.56
CA VAL A 316 14.96 -2.63 5.43
C VAL A 316 14.60 -3.96 4.81
N VAL A 317 13.30 -4.20 4.66
CA VAL A 317 12.71 -5.33 3.93
C VAL A 317 11.89 -4.75 2.80
N LEU A 318 12.30 -4.94 1.57
CA LEU A 318 11.66 -4.40 0.37
C LEU A 318 11.23 -5.55 -0.54
N GLY A 319 9.98 -5.55 -1.01
CA GLY A 319 9.47 -6.45 -2.03
C GLY A 319 9.29 -5.76 -3.37
N LEU A 320 9.54 -6.48 -4.45
CA LEU A 320 9.26 -6.07 -5.83
C LEU A 320 8.13 -6.92 -6.41
N GLY A 321 7.28 -6.31 -7.25
CA GLY A 321 6.25 -7.01 -8.02
C GLY A 321 5.28 -7.81 -7.14
N PHE A 322 4.89 -7.27 -5.98
CA PHE A 322 4.00 -7.96 -5.04
C PHE A 322 4.57 -9.31 -4.56
N ALA A 323 5.87 -9.37 -4.26
CA ALA A 323 6.49 -10.54 -3.66
C ALA A 323 5.62 -11.05 -2.50
N THR A 324 5.24 -12.33 -2.58
CA THR A 324 4.18 -12.90 -1.72
C THR A 324 4.78 -13.88 -0.73
N LEU A 325 4.51 -13.68 0.56
CA LEU A 325 4.95 -14.57 1.65
C LEU A 325 3.78 -15.43 2.09
N ARG A 326 3.91 -16.78 1.99
CA ARG A 326 2.85 -17.73 2.32
C ARG A 326 3.33 -18.77 3.33
N PRO A 327 2.86 -18.73 4.60
CA PRO A 327 3.21 -19.75 5.60
C PRO A 327 2.47 -21.06 5.28
N THR A 328 3.18 -22.18 5.26
CA THR A 328 2.63 -23.49 4.88
C THR A 328 2.23 -24.36 6.07
N HIS A 329 2.77 -24.07 7.26
CA HIS A 329 2.60 -24.89 8.47
C HIS A 329 1.84 -24.17 9.59
N GLY A 330 1.10 -23.10 9.30
CA GLY A 330 0.35 -22.34 10.30
C GLY A 330 1.24 -21.48 11.21
N THR A 331 2.44 -21.15 10.78
CA THR A 331 3.33 -20.21 11.46
C THR A 331 2.98 -18.77 11.07
N THR A 332 3.46 -17.79 11.84
CA THR A 332 3.46 -16.38 11.40
C THR A 332 4.46 -16.23 10.26
N ALA A 333 4.08 -15.59 9.14
CA ALA A 333 4.97 -15.46 7.99
C ALA A 333 6.17 -14.55 8.28
N MET A 334 5.94 -13.44 8.98
CA MET A 334 7.04 -12.55 9.41
C MET A 334 6.79 -11.97 10.79
N ILE A 335 7.86 -11.87 11.59
CA ILE A 335 7.85 -11.32 12.94
C ILE A 335 8.96 -10.27 13.04
N THR A 336 8.63 -9.06 13.50
CA THR A 336 9.66 -8.08 13.87
C THR A 336 9.83 -8.01 15.37
N ALA A 337 11.06 -7.80 15.82
CA ALA A 337 11.29 -7.36 17.19
C ALA A 337 10.82 -5.90 17.37
N ASP A 338 10.55 -5.50 18.62
CA ASP A 338 10.23 -4.12 18.97
C ASP A 338 11.51 -3.26 18.98
N ARG A 339 11.97 -2.90 17.77
CA ARG A 339 13.20 -2.14 17.51
C ARG A 339 12.94 -1.00 16.55
N GLU A 340 13.53 0.16 16.85
CA GLU A 340 13.37 1.39 16.06
C GLU A 340 13.82 1.22 14.61
N GLY A 341 13.08 1.87 13.70
CA GLY A 341 13.45 2.09 12.32
C GLY A 341 13.41 0.88 11.40
N ILE A 342 12.79 -0.23 11.79
CA ILE A 342 12.50 -1.33 10.86
C ILE A 342 11.50 -0.83 9.81
N LYS A 343 11.76 -1.15 8.54
CA LYS A 343 10.91 -0.76 7.41
C LYS A 343 10.56 -1.99 6.60
N ILE A 344 9.27 -2.18 6.34
CA ILE A 344 8.74 -3.27 5.52
C ILE A 344 7.91 -2.64 4.40
N ALA A 345 8.21 -2.96 3.15
CA ALA A 345 7.56 -2.33 2.02
C ALA A 345 7.30 -3.28 0.85
N GLY A 346 6.16 -3.12 0.17
CA GLY A 346 5.86 -3.77 -1.11
C GLY A 346 5.65 -5.29 -1.04
N LEU A 347 5.07 -5.81 0.04
CA LEU A 347 4.85 -7.23 0.25
C LEU A 347 3.37 -7.60 0.31
N LEU A 348 3.05 -8.80 -0.19
CA LEU A 348 1.77 -9.45 0.01
C LEU A 348 1.94 -10.65 0.96
N PHE A 349 1.18 -10.70 2.03
CA PHE A 349 1.07 -11.83 2.94
C PHE A 349 -0.18 -12.63 2.58
N ASP A 350 0.01 -13.88 2.15
CA ASP A 350 -1.06 -14.77 1.69
C ASP A 350 -1.21 -15.94 2.66
N ALA A 351 -2.39 -16.12 3.25
CA ALA A 351 -2.60 -17.16 4.24
C ALA A 351 -2.50 -18.56 3.62
N GLY A 352 -1.77 -19.44 4.29
CA GLY A 352 -1.71 -20.85 3.94
C GLY A 352 -2.95 -21.63 4.44
N PRO A 353 -3.07 -22.92 4.10
CA PRO A 353 -4.25 -23.74 4.45
C PRO A 353 -4.32 -24.08 5.95
N VAL A 354 -3.20 -24.04 6.67
CA VAL A 354 -3.14 -24.21 8.13
C VAL A 354 -3.21 -22.83 8.78
N SER A 355 -4.10 -22.70 9.79
CA SER A 355 -4.36 -21.40 10.42
C SER A 355 -3.13 -20.83 11.11
N SER A 356 -2.72 -19.63 10.70
CA SER A 356 -1.64 -18.86 11.33
C SER A 356 -2.19 -18.03 12.52
N PRO A 357 -1.44 -17.87 13.61
CA PRO A 357 -1.84 -16.97 14.72
C PRO A 357 -1.87 -15.51 14.26
N ALA A 358 -0.91 -15.10 13.42
CA ALA A 358 -0.90 -13.84 12.68
C ALA A 358 -0.16 -14.05 11.36
N LEU A 359 -0.42 -13.23 10.32
CA LEU A 359 0.39 -13.25 9.10
C LEU A 359 1.63 -12.37 9.25
N LEU A 360 1.48 -11.18 9.81
CA LEU A 360 2.58 -10.30 10.21
C LEU A 360 2.40 -9.85 11.65
N GLU A 361 3.43 -10.05 12.47
CA GLU A 361 3.49 -9.58 13.85
C GLU A 361 4.61 -8.52 13.98
N VAL A 362 4.23 -7.32 14.40
CA VAL A 362 5.13 -6.16 14.52
C VAL A 362 5.40 -5.84 15.97
N GLY A 363 6.66 -6.01 16.41
CA GLY A 363 7.07 -5.67 17.77
C GLY A 363 6.93 -6.79 18.77
N ALA A 364 7.21 -8.02 18.36
CA ALA A 364 7.25 -9.18 19.27
C ALA A 364 8.41 -9.11 20.28
N GLY A 365 8.19 -9.72 21.43
CA GLY A 365 9.21 -9.88 22.48
C GLY A 365 9.36 -8.66 23.40
N PRO A 366 10.53 -8.46 24.02
CA PRO A 366 10.73 -7.37 24.97
C PRO A 366 10.55 -5.99 24.34
N ALA A 367 9.80 -5.13 25.04
CA ALA A 367 9.48 -3.78 24.57
C ALA A 367 10.74 -2.94 24.28
N GLY A 368 10.71 -2.25 23.15
CA GLY A 368 11.73 -1.30 22.74
C GLY A 368 11.69 0.02 23.55
N SER A 369 12.64 0.90 23.28
CA SER A 369 12.64 2.24 23.89
C SER A 369 11.61 3.13 23.22
N LYS A 370 10.53 3.50 23.93
CA LYS A 370 9.50 4.43 23.41
C LYS A 370 10.10 5.74 22.86
N ALA A 371 11.12 6.30 23.50
CA ALA A 371 11.79 7.53 23.05
C ALA A 371 12.50 7.35 21.68
N ARG A 372 13.17 6.22 21.45
CA ARG A 372 13.80 5.91 20.17
C ARG A 372 12.76 5.60 19.09
N MET A 373 11.70 4.89 19.44
CA MET A 373 10.58 4.60 18.54
C MET A 373 9.90 5.89 18.06
N ALA A 374 9.70 6.86 18.92
CA ALA A 374 9.13 8.17 18.57
C ALA A 374 9.98 8.97 17.58
N GLN A 375 11.32 8.82 17.64
CA GLN A 375 12.26 9.51 16.74
C GLN A 375 12.48 8.75 15.43
N ASN A 376 12.35 7.43 15.46
CA ASN A 376 12.59 6.55 14.33
C ASN A 376 11.62 5.36 14.36
N PRO A 377 10.34 5.59 14.00
CA PRO A 377 9.29 4.57 14.07
C PRO A 377 9.56 3.37 13.15
N ILE A 378 8.95 2.23 13.49
CA ILE A 378 8.73 1.16 12.52
C ILE A 378 7.76 1.68 11.47
N SER A 379 7.97 1.33 10.19
CA SER A 379 7.05 1.75 9.13
C SER A 379 6.76 0.62 8.14
N LEU A 380 5.47 0.48 7.81
CA LEU A 380 4.94 -0.47 6.83
C LEU A 380 4.41 0.34 5.64
N HIS A 381 4.79 -0.03 4.40
CA HIS A 381 4.38 0.70 3.20
C HIS A 381 3.90 -0.27 2.14
N ASP A 382 2.66 -0.12 1.65
CA ASP A 382 2.08 -1.03 0.65
C ASP A 382 2.25 -2.49 1.07
N VAL A 383 1.83 -2.80 2.28
CA VAL A 383 1.85 -4.15 2.84
C VAL A 383 0.43 -4.68 2.85
N PHE A 384 0.22 -5.76 2.11
CA PHE A 384 -1.12 -6.30 1.85
C PHE A 384 -1.29 -7.70 2.41
N PHE A 385 -2.54 -8.08 2.67
CA PHE A 385 -2.89 -9.36 3.27
C PHE A 385 -4.06 -9.99 2.53
N ARG A 386 -3.99 -11.32 2.33
CA ARG A 386 -5.05 -12.06 1.69
C ARG A 386 -5.29 -13.39 2.40
N VAL A 387 -6.56 -13.71 2.65
CA VAL A 387 -7.01 -14.99 3.22
C VAL A 387 -8.01 -15.62 2.29
N GLY A 388 -7.62 -16.64 1.52
CA GLY A 388 -8.45 -17.23 0.48
C GLY A 388 -8.29 -16.58 -0.90
N GLY A 389 -9.16 -16.89 -1.85
CA GLY A 389 -9.16 -16.39 -3.23
C GLY A 389 -8.26 -17.21 -4.17
N ALA A 390 -6.99 -17.37 -3.89
CA ALA A 390 -6.09 -18.23 -4.66
C ALA A 390 -6.11 -19.70 -4.22
N GLY A 391 -6.80 -20.02 -3.15
CA GLY A 391 -6.92 -21.33 -2.53
C GLY A 391 -7.38 -21.18 -1.10
N VAL A 392 -7.47 -22.26 -0.34
CA VAL A 392 -7.82 -22.20 1.09
C VAL A 392 -6.73 -21.48 1.86
N GLY A 393 -7.10 -20.42 2.58
CA GLY A 393 -6.22 -19.68 3.49
C GLY A 393 -6.89 -19.48 4.84
N ARG A 394 -6.11 -19.50 5.95
CA ARG A 394 -6.63 -19.30 7.30
C ARG A 394 -5.65 -18.51 8.16
N ALA A 395 -6.17 -17.54 8.90
CA ALA A 395 -5.38 -16.79 9.87
C ALA A 395 -6.29 -16.26 10.99
N ARG A 396 -5.83 -16.25 12.24
CA ARG A 396 -6.62 -15.63 13.31
C ARG A 396 -6.58 -14.11 13.21
N VAL A 397 -5.40 -13.56 12.97
CA VAL A 397 -5.17 -12.12 12.77
C VAL A 397 -4.29 -11.95 11.52
N ASN A 398 -4.55 -10.94 10.69
CA ASN A 398 -3.67 -10.71 9.55
C ASN A 398 -2.50 -9.81 9.91
N LEU A 399 -2.76 -8.65 10.50
CA LEU A 399 -1.74 -7.72 10.97
C LEU A 399 -1.89 -7.47 12.47
N LEU A 400 -0.86 -7.83 13.25
CA LEU A 400 -0.81 -7.65 14.69
C LEU A 400 0.32 -6.67 15.05
N ILE A 401 -0.01 -5.52 15.65
CA ILE A 401 0.93 -4.44 15.98
C ILE A 401 1.04 -4.29 17.50
N HIS A 402 2.18 -4.63 18.05
CA HIS A 402 2.54 -4.40 19.47
C HIS A 402 3.43 -3.17 19.65
N SER A 403 4.24 -2.83 18.64
CA SER A 403 5.16 -1.70 18.71
C SER A 403 4.42 -0.36 18.79
N ALA A 404 4.85 0.48 19.73
CA ALA A 404 4.45 1.88 19.77
C ALA A 404 5.04 2.68 18.59
N TYR A 405 4.41 3.81 18.24
CA TYR A 405 4.85 4.72 17.17
C TYR A 405 4.97 4.11 15.77
N THR A 406 4.34 2.97 15.52
CA THR A 406 4.35 2.37 14.17
C THR A 406 3.56 3.23 13.18
N ILE A 407 4.10 3.41 11.98
CA ILE A 407 3.42 4.05 10.85
C ILE A 407 3.02 2.96 9.86
N VAL A 408 1.75 2.93 9.45
CA VAL A 408 1.25 2.11 8.34
C VAL A 408 0.79 3.05 7.24
N ASP A 409 1.41 2.94 6.08
CA ASP A 409 1.19 3.83 4.96
C ASP A 409 0.72 3.03 3.75
N HIS A 410 -0.59 2.84 3.68
CA HIS A 410 -1.34 2.04 2.73
C HIS A 410 -1.27 0.52 3.00
N THR A 411 -2.44 -0.05 3.32
CA THR A 411 -2.63 -1.50 3.50
C THR A 411 -4.03 -1.92 3.08
N TRP A 412 -4.15 -3.09 2.48
CA TRP A 412 -5.42 -3.80 2.30
C TRP A 412 -5.31 -5.16 2.99
N ILE A 413 -6.25 -5.43 3.87
CA ILE A 413 -6.33 -6.63 4.69
C ILE A 413 -7.65 -7.32 4.32
N TRP A 414 -7.57 -8.35 3.50
CA TRP A 414 -8.71 -8.93 2.82
C TRP A 414 -8.90 -10.42 3.17
N ARG A 415 -10.05 -10.75 3.74
CA ARG A 415 -10.58 -12.11 3.69
C ARG A 415 -11.38 -12.21 2.40
N ALA A 416 -10.89 -12.98 1.43
CA ALA A 416 -11.48 -13.04 0.10
C ALA A 416 -12.96 -13.47 0.16
N ASP A 417 -13.80 -12.73 -0.56
CA ASP A 417 -15.23 -12.99 -0.74
C ASP A 417 -15.52 -13.74 -2.04
N HIS A 418 -14.54 -13.88 -2.92
CA HIS A 418 -14.61 -14.61 -4.19
C HIS A 418 -13.28 -15.30 -4.53
N GLY A 419 -13.32 -16.17 -5.57
CA GLY A 419 -12.18 -16.98 -5.95
C GLY A 419 -12.23 -18.40 -5.35
N ALA A 420 -11.08 -19.07 -5.27
CA ALA A 420 -10.98 -20.43 -4.75
C ALA A 420 -10.82 -20.45 -3.22
N GLY A 421 -11.36 -21.49 -2.56
CA GLY A 421 -11.19 -21.68 -1.11
C GLY A 421 -11.93 -20.65 -0.25
N VAL A 422 -13.00 -20.05 -0.77
CA VAL A 422 -13.83 -19.04 -0.11
C VAL A 422 -15.05 -19.70 0.52
N GLY A 423 -15.52 -19.14 1.64
CA GLY A 423 -16.73 -19.55 2.38
C GLY A 423 -16.55 -19.41 3.89
N TRP A 424 -17.66 -19.29 4.63
CA TRP A 424 -17.66 -18.98 6.06
C TRP A 424 -16.72 -19.87 6.88
N ASP A 425 -16.71 -21.19 6.59
CA ASP A 425 -15.86 -22.17 7.29
C ASP A 425 -14.57 -22.53 6.52
N SER A 426 -14.36 -21.96 5.33
CA SER A 426 -13.23 -22.32 4.47
C SER A 426 -12.03 -21.42 4.70
N ASN A 427 -12.16 -20.13 4.42
CA ASN A 427 -11.11 -19.13 4.61
C ASN A 427 -11.36 -18.33 5.90
N THR A 428 -11.19 -18.98 7.03
CA THR A 428 -11.47 -18.38 8.34
C THR A 428 -10.45 -17.32 8.72
N SER A 429 -10.95 -16.18 9.21
CA SER A 429 -10.13 -15.09 9.74
C SER A 429 -10.92 -14.33 10.79
N ASP A 430 -10.43 -14.36 12.06
CA ASP A 430 -11.13 -13.71 13.15
C ASP A 430 -11.11 -12.19 12.99
N ASN A 431 -9.90 -11.59 12.96
CA ASN A 431 -9.72 -10.15 12.85
C ASN A 431 -8.73 -9.77 11.74
N GLY A 432 -8.98 -8.65 11.08
CA GLY A 432 -8.05 -8.11 10.08
C GLY A 432 -6.82 -7.48 10.74
N LEU A 433 -7.03 -6.42 11.47
CA LEU A 433 -6.01 -5.65 12.17
C LEU A 433 -6.24 -5.64 13.68
N VAL A 434 -5.18 -5.94 14.44
CA VAL A 434 -5.17 -5.77 15.90
C VAL A 434 -4.00 -4.85 16.28
N VAL A 435 -4.30 -3.74 16.95
CA VAL A 435 -3.32 -2.73 17.38
C VAL A 435 -3.27 -2.65 18.90
N ASN A 436 -2.16 -3.05 19.49
CA ASN A 436 -1.90 -2.95 20.92
C ASN A 436 -0.89 -1.81 21.24
N GLY A 437 -0.14 -1.35 20.26
CA GLY A 437 0.86 -0.30 20.41
C GLY A 437 0.25 1.10 20.56
N ASP A 438 0.85 1.94 21.43
CA ASP A 438 0.49 3.35 21.54
C ASP A 438 1.03 4.17 20.36
N HIS A 439 0.40 5.30 20.05
CA HIS A 439 0.87 6.26 19.03
C HIS A 439 1.02 5.66 17.61
N VAL A 440 0.25 4.65 17.26
CA VAL A 440 0.23 4.09 15.91
C VAL A 440 -0.56 5.02 15.00
N THR A 441 -0.01 5.31 13.81
CA THR A 441 -0.64 6.16 12.80
C THR A 441 -0.81 5.39 11.50
N ILE A 442 -2.01 5.38 10.95
CA ILE A 442 -2.35 4.64 9.73
C ILE A 442 -2.96 5.58 8.69
N TYR A 443 -2.44 5.53 7.46
CA TYR A 443 -2.98 6.20 6.28
C TYR A 443 -3.45 5.15 5.29
N GLY A 444 -4.67 5.28 4.74
CA GLY A 444 -5.19 4.39 3.73
C GLY A 444 -5.36 2.95 4.24
N LEU A 445 -6.24 2.78 5.21
CA LEU A 445 -6.59 1.49 5.81
C LEU A 445 -7.82 0.90 5.14
N PHE A 446 -7.63 -0.21 4.43
CA PHE A 446 -8.71 -0.99 3.84
C PHE A 446 -8.76 -2.36 4.54
N VAL A 447 -9.91 -2.74 5.11
CA VAL A 447 -10.05 -4.02 5.83
C VAL A 447 -11.43 -4.63 5.58
N GLU A 448 -11.45 -5.88 5.08
CA GLU A 448 -12.70 -6.43 4.55
C GLU A 448 -12.93 -7.89 4.95
N HIS A 449 -14.20 -8.19 5.24
CA HIS A 449 -14.85 -9.50 5.36
C HIS A 449 -14.39 -10.41 6.50
N HIS A 450 -13.65 -9.92 7.49
CA HIS A 450 -13.24 -10.72 8.64
C HIS A 450 -14.44 -11.08 9.51
N GLN A 451 -14.41 -12.26 10.14
CA GLN A 451 -15.55 -12.86 10.82
C GLN A 451 -15.88 -12.21 12.17
N GLN A 452 -14.92 -11.47 12.76
CA GLN A 452 -15.11 -10.66 13.96
C GLN A 452 -14.82 -9.18 13.64
N PHE A 453 -14.02 -8.48 14.45
CA PHE A 453 -13.68 -7.08 14.17
C PHE A 453 -12.77 -6.98 12.94
N GLN A 454 -13.09 -6.07 12.02
CA GLN A 454 -12.14 -5.77 10.95
C GLN A 454 -10.91 -5.07 11.56
N VAL A 455 -11.13 -4.14 12.51
CA VAL A 455 -10.11 -3.45 13.29
C VAL A 455 -10.43 -3.53 14.78
N LEU A 456 -9.47 -4.02 15.58
CA LEU A 456 -9.51 -3.99 17.03
C LEU A 456 -8.33 -3.16 17.55
N TRP A 457 -8.62 -2.04 18.21
CA TRP A 457 -7.62 -1.07 18.64
C TRP A 457 -7.58 -0.92 20.15
N SER A 458 -6.45 -1.25 20.79
CA SER A 458 -6.24 -1.19 22.23
C SER A 458 -5.16 -0.20 22.67
N GLY A 459 -4.34 0.32 21.75
CA GLY A 459 -3.31 1.31 22.04
C GLY A 459 -3.87 2.74 22.16
N ASN A 460 -3.26 3.57 23.00
CA ASN A 460 -3.61 4.99 23.13
C ASN A 460 -2.94 5.86 22.06
N TYR A 461 -3.51 7.04 21.82
CA TYR A 461 -3.02 8.02 20.84
C TYR A 461 -2.94 7.48 19.41
N GLY A 462 -3.81 6.51 19.07
CA GLY A 462 -3.96 5.97 17.73
C GLY A 462 -4.56 6.99 16.77
N ARG A 463 -4.18 6.93 15.48
CA ARG A 463 -4.73 7.79 14.44
C ARG A 463 -4.96 7.01 13.16
N THR A 464 -6.13 7.19 12.55
CA THR A 464 -6.47 6.61 11.25
C THR A 464 -6.96 7.71 10.31
N TYR A 465 -6.27 7.86 9.18
CA TYR A 465 -6.65 8.77 8.10
C TYR A 465 -7.08 7.94 6.90
N PHE A 466 -8.35 7.96 6.58
CA PHE A 466 -9.07 7.12 5.65
C PHE A 466 -9.20 5.66 6.12
N TYR A 467 -10.44 5.26 6.30
CA TYR A 467 -10.82 3.87 6.52
C TYR A 467 -11.90 3.45 5.52
N GLN A 468 -11.67 2.33 4.85
CA GLN A 468 -12.66 1.68 4.00
C GLN A 468 -12.81 0.24 4.51
N SER A 469 -14.06 -0.19 4.67
CA SER A 469 -14.34 -1.55 5.12
C SER A 469 -15.61 -2.09 4.51
N GLU A 470 -15.54 -3.33 4.11
CA GLU A 470 -16.70 -4.15 3.80
C GLU A 470 -16.84 -5.23 4.86
N ILE A 471 -18.00 -5.29 5.50
CA ILE A 471 -18.28 -6.32 6.50
C ILE A 471 -18.51 -7.66 5.79
N PRO A 472 -18.36 -8.83 6.47
CA PRO A 472 -18.48 -10.11 5.79
C PRO A 472 -19.82 -10.26 5.07
N TYR A 473 -19.77 -10.76 3.83
CA TYR A 473 -20.95 -10.98 2.98
C TYR A 473 -21.65 -12.30 3.28
N ASP A 474 -20.89 -13.29 3.75
CA ASP A 474 -21.21 -14.71 3.79
C ASP A 474 -21.59 -15.31 5.16
N PRO A 475 -21.97 -14.56 6.22
CA PRO A 475 -22.54 -15.18 7.40
C PRO A 475 -23.77 -16.00 7.02
N PRO A 476 -23.85 -17.29 7.41
CA PRO A 476 -24.99 -18.13 7.04
C PRO A 476 -26.29 -17.69 7.71
N ASP A 477 -26.19 -17.15 8.91
CA ASP A 477 -27.32 -16.63 9.71
C ASP A 477 -26.82 -15.62 10.76
N GLN A 478 -27.75 -14.98 11.47
CA GLN A 478 -27.43 -14.00 12.51
C GLN A 478 -26.74 -14.64 13.73
N ALA A 479 -27.04 -15.89 14.06
CA ALA A 479 -26.43 -16.56 15.22
C ALA A 479 -24.92 -16.79 15.00
N SER A 480 -24.54 -17.12 13.77
CA SER A 480 -23.13 -17.25 13.36
C SER A 480 -22.39 -15.89 13.30
N TYR A 481 -23.15 -14.79 13.18
CA TYR A 481 -22.61 -13.43 13.13
C TYR A 481 -23.15 -12.58 14.29
N SER A 482 -22.91 -13.04 15.51
CA SER A 482 -23.22 -12.32 16.76
C SER A 482 -22.00 -12.35 17.68
N ASN A 483 -21.75 -11.24 18.37
CA ASN A 483 -20.63 -11.21 19.32
C ASN A 483 -20.98 -11.97 20.62
N ALA A 484 -19.99 -12.18 21.47
CA ALA A 484 -20.14 -12.92 22.73
C ALA A 484 -21.16 -12.32 23.73
N LYS A 485 -21.60 -11.08 23.52
CA LYS A 485 -22.64 -10.40 24.31
C LYS A 485 -24.03 -10.52 23.68
N GLY A 486 -24.18 -11.27 22.59
CA GLY A 486 -25.43 -11.42 21.86
C GLY A 486 -25.84 -10.20 21.03
N VAL A 487 -24.92 -9.29 20.75
CA VAL A 487 -25.15 -8.15 19.85
C VAL A 487 -24.97 -8.63 18.41
N ASN A 488 -25.86 -8.19 17.53
CA ASN A 488 -25.80 -8.54 16.11
C ASN A 488 -24.55 -7.99 15.44
N GLY A 489 -23.72 -8.89 14.94
CA GLY A 489 -22.47 -8.60 14.26
C GLY A 489 -21.33 -8.15 15.18
N TRP A 490 -20.20 -7.89 14.56
CA TRP A 490 -19.00 -7.34 15.17
C TRP A 490 -18.71 -6.00 14.50
N ALA A 491 -18.51 -4.94 15.30
CA ALA A 491 -18.20 -3.63 14.74
C ALA A 491 -17.02 -3.71 13.76
N SER A 492 -17.12 -3.02 12.64
CA SER A 492 -16.02 -2.94 11.67
C SER A 492 -14.78 -2.29 12.30
N TYR A 493 -14.98 -1.22 13.07
CA TYR A 493 -13.91 -0.53 13.78
C TYR A 493 -14.22 -0.50 15.28
N LYS A 494 -13.46 -1.25 16.07
CA LYS A 494 -13.59 -1.27 17.55
C LYS A 494 -12.38 -0.64 18.19
N VAL A 495 -12.62 0.42 18.99
CA VAL A 495 -11.66 0.96 19.97
C VAL A 495 -12.01 0.36 21.33
N ALA A 496 -11.03 -0.24 22.01
CA ALA A 496 -11.23 -0.89 23.31
C ALA A 496 -11.62 0.13 24.38
N ASP A 497 -12.44 -0.30 25.34
CA ASP A 497 -13.02 0.56 26.38
C ASP A 497 -11.97 1.18 27.32
N THR A 498 -10.73 0.67 27.33
CA THR A 498 -9.58 1.19 28.10
C THR A 498 -8.84 2.33 27.41
N VAL A 499 -9.12 2.59 26.13
CA VAL A 499 -8.46 3.64 25.36
C VAL A 499 -9.08 5.00 25.70
N THR A 500 -8.23 5.97 25.99
CA THR A 500 -8.66 7.33 26.38
C THR A 500 -8.39 8.38 25.29
N ASN A 501 -7.54 8.06 24.31
CA ASN A 501 -7.18 8.96 23.21
C ASN A 501 -7.08 8.19 21.89
N HIS A 502 -7.92 8.57 20.94
CA HIS A 502 -7.92 8.01 19.59
C HIS A 502 -8.57 8.97 18.60
N GLU A 503 -8.11 8.97 17.35
CA GLU A 503 -8.61 9.88 16.32
C GLU A 503 -8.81 9.16 15.00
N GLY A 504 -9.97 9.33 14.36
CA GLY A 504 -10.31 8.77 13.05
C GLY A 504 -10.87 9.82 12.09
N TRP A 505 -10.43 9.80 10.83
CA TRP A 505 -10.81 10.75 9.79
C TRP A 505 -11.26 10.05 8.51
N GLY A 506 -12.48 10.31 8.03
CA GLY A 506 -13.00 9.79 6.78
C GLY A 506 -13.18 8.26 6.81
N LEU A 507 -14.17 7.76 7.55
CA LEU A 507 -14.42 6.33 7.68
C LEU A 507 -15.68 5.92 6.90
N GLY A 508 -15.53 5.00 5.94
CA GLY A 508 -16.61 4.41 5.16
C GLY A 508 -16.76 2.91 5.45
N ILE A 509 -17.94 2.48 5.87
CA ILE A 509 -18.26 1.08 6.11
C ILE A 509 -19.44 0.65 5.24
N TYR A 510 -19.25 -0.44 4.51
CA TYR A 510 -20.14 -0.91 3.46
C TYR A 510 -20.64 -2.32 3.78
N SER A 511 -21.89 -2.63 3.36
CA SER A 511 -22.49 -3.93 3.62
C SER A 511 -23.18 -4.51 2.39
N VAL A 512 -22.92 -5.80 2.16
CA VAL A 512 -23.73 -6.70 1.34
C VAL A 512 -23.96 -7.95 2.20
N PHE A 513 -25.19 -8.23 2.60
CA PHE A 513 -25.51 -9.49 3.25
C PHE A 513 -26.11 -10.45 2.21
N LEU A 514 -25.51 -11.64 2.09
CA LEU A 514 -26.00 -12.67 1.16
C LEU A 514 -27.14 -13.48 1.78
N SER A 515 -27.21 -13.57 3.12
CA SER A 515 -28.26 -14.27 3.86
C SER A 515 -29.30 -13.28 4.40
N PRO A 516 -30.61 -13.56 4.25
CA PRO A 516 -31.65 -12.71 4.81
C PRO A 516 -31.62 -12.67 6.35
N GLY A 517 -31.91 -11.50 6.93
CA GLY A 517 -32.04 -11.32 8.37
C GLY A 517 -30.72 -11.16 9.13
N VAL A 518 -29.59 -11.17 8.45
CA VAL A 518 -28.29 -10.82 9.03
C VAL A 518 -28.14 -9.31 9.08
N ASN A 519 -27.81 -8.77 10.24
CA ASN A 519 -27.65 -7.33 10.47
C ASN A 519 -26.40 -7.05 11.30
N LEU A 520 -25.90 -5.83 11.21
CA LEU A 520 -24.84 -5.28 12.05
C LEU A 520 -25.43 -4.16 12.92
N THR A 521 -25.29 -4.27 14.23
CA THR A 521 -25.84 -3.25 15.15
C THR A 521 -25.09 -1.92 15.04
N ARG A 522 -23.75 -1.96 15.06
CA ARG A 522 -22.91 -0.75 15.04
C ARG A 522 -21.73 -0.93 14.08
N ALA A 523 -21.54 0.01 13.18
CA ALA A 523 -20.39 -0.05 12.28
C ALA A 523 -19.09 0.30 13.01
N ILE A 524 -19.13 1.28 13.92
CA ILE A 524 -18.01 1.73 14.74
C ILE A 524 -18.42 1.66 16.22
N GLU A 525 -17.57 1.07 17.07
CA GLU A 525 -17.75 1.04 18.53
C GLU A 525 -16.53 1.63 19.22
N VAL A 526 -16.75 2.64 20.06
CA VAL A 526 -15.67 3.38 20.73
C VAL A 526 -16.04 3.76 22.17
N PRO A 527 -15.07 3.94 23.08
CA PRO A 527 -15.36 4.48 24.40
C PRO A 527 -15.74 5.97 24.30
N ARG A 528 -16.55 6.45 25.24
CA ARG A 528 -16.89 7.87 25.33
C ARG A 528 -15.86 8.61 26.18
N GLY A 529 -15.30 9.69 25.63
CA GLY A 529 -14.34 10.53 26.34
C GLY A 529 -13.80 11.67 25.48
N PRO A 530 -13.29 12.75 26.06
CA PRO A 530 -12.89 13.95 25.32
C PRO A 530 -11.66 13.73 24.41
N GLY A 531 -10.92 12.64 24.60
CA GLY A 531 -9.79 12.28 23.75
C GLY A 531 -10.12 11.29 22.64
N ILE A 532 -11.38 10.86 22.51
CA ILE A 532 -11.87 10.00 21.43
C ILE A 532 -12.57 10.89 20.42
N ARG A 533 -12.05 10.97 19.20
CA ARG A 533 -12.57 11.87 18.17
C ARG A 533 -12.65 11.17 16.83
N PHE A 534 -13.83 11.23 16.22
CA PHE A 534 -14.05 10.71 14.88
C PHE A 534 -14.73 11.75 14.01
N HIS A 535 -14.22 11.89 12.79
CA HIS A 535 -14.63 12.91 11.84
C HIS A 535 -15.06 12.26 10.52
N HIS A 536 -16.24 12.62 10.03
CA HIS A 536 -16.73 12.24 8.70
C HIS A 536 -16.88 10.72 8.52
N MET A 537 -17.90 10.16 9.14
CA MET A 537 -18.22 8.73 9.05
C MET A 537 -19.46 8.50 8.19
N ILE A 538 -19.43 7.43 7.38
CA ILE A 538 -20.53 7.06 6.49
C ILE A 538 -20.73 5.55 6.50
N THR A 539 -22.00 5.11 6.45
CA THR A 539 -22.36 3.73 6.19
C THR A 539 -23.22 3.61 4.94
N VAL A 540 -23.01 2.54 4.15
CA VAL A 540 -23.70 2.34 2.87
C VAL A 540 -24.14 0.88 2.76
N ALA A 541 -25.42 0.65 2.54
CA ALA A 541 -25.93 -0.66 2.09
C ALA A 541 -25.77 -0.77 0.57
N LEU A 542 -25.19 -1.88 0.12
CA LEU A 542 -25.03 -2.26 -1.28
C LEU A 542 -25.97 -3.41 -1.66
N GLY A 543 -26.65 -4.03 -0.67
CA GLY A 543 -27.65 -5.08 -0.81
C GLY A 543 -28.86 -4.81 0.09
N ASP A 544 -29.94 -5.58 -0.11
CA ASP A 544 -31.26 -5.39 0.53
C ASP A 544 -31.61 -6.45 1.60
N LYS A 545 -30.71 -7.40 1.89
CA LYS A 545 -31.01 -8.54 2.79
C LYS A 545 -30.71 -8.28 4.26
N GLY A 546 -30.15 -7.14 4.59
CA GLY A 546 -29.81 -6.72 5.95
C GLY A 546 -29.34 -5.28 6.00
N ALA A 547 -29.10 -4.76 7.20
CA ALA A 547 -28.75 -3.36 7.44
C ALA A 547 -27.63 -3.21 8.47
N ILE A 548 -26.94 -2.06 8.42
CA ILE A 548 -26.15 -1.51 9.54
C ILE A 548 -27.08 -0.56 10.29
N SER A 549 -27.32 -0.81 11.59
CA SER A 549 -28.29 -0.04 12.36
C SER A 549 -27.78 1.33 12.79
N HIS A 550 -26.50 1.45 13.13
CA HIS A 550 -25.88 2.70 13.56
C HIS A 550 -24.49 2.89 12.96
N VAL A 551 -24.12 4.12 12.68
CA VAL A 551 -22.80 4.50 12.13
C VAL A 551 -21.72 4.37 13.20
N ILE A 552 -21.90 5.03 14.37
CA ILE A 552 -20.96 4.97 15.49
C ILE A 552 -21.75 4.92 16.81
N ASP A 553 -21.45 3.93 17.64
CA ASP A 553 -22.20 3.61 18.86
C ASP A 553 -23.73 3.57 18.59
N ASP A 554 -24.47 4.48 19.19
CA ASP A 554 -25.91 4.60 19.01
C ASP A 554 -26.31 5.81 18.12
N GLN A 555 -25.35 6.36 17.33
CA GLN A 555 -25.58 7.48 16.42
C GLN A 555 -25.68 7.04 14.96
N GLY A 556 -26.49 7.77 14.20
CA GLY A 556 -26.83 7.47 12.81
C GLY A 556 -28.02 6.54 12.69
N GLU A 557 -28.85 6.78 11.67
CA GLU A 557 -30.00 5.94 11.35
C GLU A 557 -29.60 4.66 10.62
N PRO A 558 -30.49 3.65 10.49
CA PRO A 558 -30.18 2.43 9.73
C PRO A 558 -29.96 2.70 8.25
N THR A 559 -29.02 1.93 7.65
CA THR A 559 -28.83 1.93 6.19
C THR A 559 -30.01 1.29 5.48
N SER A 560 -30.36 1.78 4.27
CA SER A 560 -31.37 1.16 3.39
C SER A 560 -31.03 1.43 1.93
N ILE A 561 -31.47 0.54 1.02
CA ILE A 561 -31.41 0.78 -0.43
C ILE A 561 -32.76 1.21 -1.02
N GLN A 562 -33.89 0.95 -0.33
CA GLN A 562 -35.25 1.30 -0.76
C GLN A 562 -36.11 1.77 0.43
N PRO A 563 -36.34 3.11 0.64
CA PRO A 563 -35.63 4.20 -0.05
C PRO A 563 -34.15 4.18 0.29
N ARG A 564 -33.32 4.77 -0.58
CA ARG A 564 -31.87 4.81 -0.32
C ARG A 564 -31.56 5.73 0.85
N VAL A 565 -31.03 5.15 1.92
CA VAL A 565 -30.55 5.85 3.11
C VAL A 565 -29.07 5.53 3.30
N THR A 566 -28.26 6.55 3.28
CA THR A 566 -26.80 6.48 3.44
C THR A 566 -26.42 7.37 4.63
N PRO A 567 -26.50 6.83 5.86
CA PRO A 567 -26.28 7.60 7.08
C PRO A 567 -24.88 8.19 7.15
N LYS A 568 -24.81 9.40 7.67
CA LYS A 568 -23.57 10.16 7.85
C LYS A 568 -23.54 10.78 9.23
N VAL A 569 -22.39 10.70 9.89
CA VAL A 569 -22.11 11.39 11.16
C VAL A 569 -20.87 12.25 10.96
N ALA A 570 -21.00 13.56 11.15
CA ALA A 570 -19.90 14.50 10.90
C ALA A 570 -18.83 14.41 11.96
N GLU A 571 -19.24 14.40 13.22
CA GLU A 571 -18.34 14.47 14.38
C GLU A 571 -18.82 13.52 15.48
N PHE A 572 -17.86 12.94 16.22
CA PHE A 572 -18.10 12.17 17.43
C PHE A 572 -16.97 12.45 18.44
N PRO A 573 -17.26 12.63 19.74
CA PRO A 573 -18.55 12.75 20.40
C PRO A 573 -19.30 13.98 20.04
#